data_934be157aa5a8f8ab9668ced46edd0a4
#
_entry.id   934be157aa5a8f8ab9668ced46edd0a4
#
_cell.length_a   1.000
_cell.length_b   1.000
_cell.length_c   1.000
_cell.angle_alpha   90.00
_cell.angle_beta   90.00
_cell.angle_gamma   90.00
#
_symmetry.space_group_name_H-M   'P 1'
#
loop_
_entity.id
_entity.type
_entity.pdbx_description
1 polymer ?
#
loop_
_entity_poly.entity_id
_entity_poly.type
_entity_poly.pdbx_seq_one_letter_code
_entity_poly.pdbx_strand_id
1 'polypeptide(L)'
;LLQLSGIGPAKVLQAQGIEVLLENANVGAHLQDHVGLNYTYRMKVPTLNDELRPWWGKLRVGLRYVLSRRGPLSLSVNQGGGFFSSSPAHTRPNMQLYMQAFSTLIPKVGERPLLTPDPFSGFSLGLSNCRPSSRGTIEIQSADPLQHPRIVANAYSTDEDIAEMLDAVKFLRKIAAQKPLADV
;
A
#
# COMPACT_ATOMS: atom_id res chain seq x y z
N LEU A 1 19.19 6.66 -10.31
CA LEU A 1 19.65 7.28 -11.56
C LEU A 1 20.61 8.43 -11.26
N LEU A 2 20.20 9.49 -10.48
CA LEU A 2 21.05 10.65 -10.20
C LEU A 2 22.40 10.25 -9.60
N GLN A 3 22.41 9.36 -8.60
CA GLN A 3 23.66 8.89 -7.98
C GLN A 3 24.60 8.22 -9.01
N LEU A 4 24.07 7.37 -9.89
CA LEU A 4 24.84 6.75 -10.98
C LEU A 4 25.36 7.77 -12.00
N SER A 5 24.80 8.97 -12.03
CA SER A 5 25.21 10.07 -12.89
C SER A 5 26.12 11.09 -12.19
N GLY A 6 26.68 10.74 -11.03
CA GLY A 6 27.59 11.61 -10.30
C GLY A 6 26.93 12.73 -9.49
N ILE A 7 25.59 12.66 -9.28
CA ILE A 7 24.83 13.65 -8.53
C ILE A 7 24.33 13.02 -7.24
N GLY A 8 24.86 13.43 -6.09
CA GLY A 8 24.48 12.86 -4.80
C GLY A 8 25.49 13.07 -3.70
N PRO A 9 25.34 12.38 -2.55
CA PRO A 9 26.27 12.47 -1.45
C PRO A 9 27.67 11.97 -1.87
N ALA A 10 28.68 12.82 -1.78
CA ALA A 10 30.05 12.50 -2.23
C ALA A 10 30.57 11.19 -1.65
N LYS A 11 30.33 10.93 -0.36
CA LYS A 11 30.74 9.70 0.33
C LYS A 11 30.14 8.43 -0.32
N VAL A 12 28.86 8.48 -0.71
CA VAL A 12 28.17 7.35 -1.35
C VAL A 12 28.72 7.11 -2.75
N LEU A 13 28.91 8.18 -3.53
CA LEU A 13 29.41 8.11 -4.91
C LEU A 13 30.85 7.58 -4.96
N GLN A 14 31.73 8.16 -4.15
CA GLN A 14 33.16 7.78 -4.08
C GLN A 14 33.34 6.32 -3.63
N ALA A 15 32.51 5.84 -2.70
CA ALA A 15 32.53 4.45 -2.26
C ALA A 15 32.24 3.45 -3.39
N GLN A 16 31.57 3.90 -4.47
CA GLN A 16 31.27 3.10 -5.66
C GLN A 16 32.17 3.45 -6.85
N GLY A 17 33.23 4.28 -6.65
CA GLY A 17 34.14 4.70 -7.71
C GLY A 17 33.50 5.67 -8.73
N ILE A 18 32.42 6.34 -8.38
CA ILE A 18 31.73 7.30 -9.24
C ILE A 18 32.28 8.70 -8.97
N GLU A 19 32.62 9.40 -10.05
CA GLU A 19 33.04 10.81 -9.98
C GLU A 19 31.90 11.69 -9.47
N VAL A 20 32.22 12.61 -8.55
CA VAL A 20 31.26 13.56 -8.00
C VAL A 20 31.16 14.76 -8.92
N LEU A 21 30.13 14.83 -9.75
CA LEU A 21 29.86 15.98 -10.61
C LEU A 21 29.12 17.09 -9.84
N LEU A 22 28.21 16.71 -8.97
CA LEU A 22 27.46 17.65 -8.12
C LEU A 22 27.18 16.99 -6.78
N GLU A 23 27.75 17.54 -5.71
CA GLU A 23 27.42 17.09 -4.38
C GLU A 23 26.04 17.59 -3.95
N ASN A 24 25.17 16.63 -3.56
CA ASN A 24 23.86 16.91 -3.00
C ASN A 24 23.47 15.83 -2.00
N ALA A 25 23.57 16.15 -0.71
CA ALA A 25 23.26 15.25 0.38
C ALA A 25 21.78 14.76 0.42
N ASN A 26 20.87 15.46 -0.26
CA ASN A 26 19.46 15.10 -0.29
C ASN A 26 19.13 14.01 -1.32
N VAL A 27 20.03 13.73 -2.26
CA VAL A 27 19.78 12.70 -3.28
C VAL A 27 19.89 11.32 -2.66
N GLY A 28 18.76 10.61 -2.62
CA GLY A 28 18.63 9.31 -1.94
C GLY A 28 18.31 9.40 -0.44
N ALA A 29 18.28 10.60 0.12
CA ALA A 29 17.80 10.84 1.48
C ALA A 29 16.30 11.15 1.50
N HIS A 30 15.71 11.15 2.69
CA HIS A 30 14.32 11.58 2.94
C HIS A 30 13.25 10.78 2.17
N LEU A 31 13.51 9.50 1.88
CA LEU A 31 12.48 8.61 1.33
C LEU A 31 11.24 8.66 2.22
N GLN A 32 10.11 8.95 1.61
CA GLN A 32 8.81 8.98 2.25
C GLN A 32 7.84 8.15 1.43
N ASP A 33 7.13 7.24 2.07
CA ASP A 33 6.15 6.39 1.41
C ASP A 33 4.95 6.17 2.32
N HIS A 34 3.80 5.88 1.73
CA HIS A 34 2.59 5.51 2.47
C HIS A 34 2.75 4.09 3.03
N VAL A 35 2.70 3.98 4.34
CA VAL A 35 2.68 2.67 5.00
C VAL A 35 1.27 2.39 5.47
N GLY A 36 0.73 1.27 5.01
CA GLY A 36 -0.66 0.92 5.25
C GLY A 36 -0.83 -0.41 5.97
N LEU A 37 -2.00 -0.58 6.57
CA LEU A 37 -2.49 -1.82 7.14
C LEU A 37 -3.79 -2.20 6.45
N ASN A 38 -3.94 -3.50 6.14
CA ASN A 38 -5.18 -4.04 5.62
C ASN A 38 -5.81 -4.97 6.66
N TYR A 39 -7.08 -4.75 6.93
CA TYR A 39 -7.91 -5.66 7.72
C TYR A 39 -8.81 -6.43 6.78
N THR A 40 -8.75 -7.75 6.86
CA THR A 40 -9.65 -8.66 6.18
C THR A 40 -10.80 -9.04 7.11
N TYR A 41 -12.02 -8.88 6.63
CA TYR A 41 -13.24 -9.25 7.33
C TYR A 41 -13.90 -10.43 6.61
N ARG A 42 -14.31 -11.42 7.40
CA ARG A 42 -15.12 -12.52 6.90
C ARG A 42 -16.59 -12.11 6.89
N MET A 43 -17.27 -12.35 5.78
CA MET A 43 -18.65 -11.99 5.56
C MET A 43 -19.58 -13.20 5.72
N LYS A 44 -20.81 -12.97 6.18
CA LYS A 44 -21.90 -13.96 6.24
C LYS A 44 -22.64 -14.08 4.90
N VAL A 45 -22.43 -13.11 4.02
CA VAL A 45 -23.04 -13.04 2.68
C VAL A 45 -21.99 -13.25 1.60
N PRO A 46 -22.35 -13.73 0.40
CA PRO A 46 -21.41 -13.88 -0.71
C PRO A 46 -20.77 -12.55 -1.10
N THR A 47 -19.47 -12.59 -1.43
CA THR A 47 -18.68 -11.46 -1.91
C THR A 47 -18.07 -11.76 -3.28
N LEU A 48 -17.27 -10.84 -3.82
CA LEU A 48 -16.51 -11.09 -5.04
C LEU A 48 -15.56 -12.30 -4.92
N ASN A 49 -15.13 -12.67 -3.70
CA ASN A 49 -14.34 -13.88 -3.51
C ASN A 49 -15.06 -15.12 -4.03
N ASP A 50 -16.37 -15.21 -3.78
CA ASP A 50 -17.17 -16.37 -4.18
C ASP A 50 -17.39 -16.42 -5.69
N GLU A 51 -17.49 -15.27 -6.33
CA GLU A 51 -17.58 -15.17 -7.78
C GLU A 51 -16.23 -15.43 -8.47
N LEU A 52 -15.11 -14.95 -7.93
CA LEU A 52 -13.82 -15.02 -8.57
C LEU A 52 -13.01 -16.29 -8.21
N ARG A 53 -13.40 -17.04 -7.18
CA ARG A 53 -12.71 -18.26 -6.77
C ARG A 53 -12.80 -19.39 -7.80
N PRO A 54 -13.99 -19.78 -8.30
CA PRO A 54 -14.09 -20.85 -9.28
C PRO A 54 -13.64 -20.37 -10.67
N TRP A 55 -13.04 -21.26 -11.45
CA TRP A 55 -12.57 -20.93 -12.80
C TRP A 55 -13.67 -20.44 -13.74
N TRP A 56 -14.87 -21.05 -13.65
CA TRP A 56 -16.03 -20.64 -14.45
C TRP A 56 -16.56 -19.25 -14.06
N GLY A 57 -16.41 -18.85 -12.79
CA GLY A 57 -16.72 -17.50 -12.34
C GLY A 57 -15.79 -16.46 -12.98
N LYS A 58 -14.50 -16.76 -13.01
CA LYS A 58 -13.51 -15.90 -13.73
C LYS A 58 -13.85 -15.78 -15.20
N LEU A 59 -14.22 -16.90 -15.86
CA LEU A 59 -14.64 -16.89 -17.25
C LEU A 59 -15.89 -16.03 -17.45
N ARG A 60 -16.91 -16.18 -16.61
CA ARG A 60 -18.14 -15.37 -16.65
C ARG A 60 -17.85 -13.88 -16.51
N VAL A 61 -17.03 -13.50 -15.54
CA VAL A 61 -16.61 -12.11 -15.31
C VAL A 61 -15.84 -11.59 -16.53
N GLY A 62 -14.91 -12.37 -17.10
CA GLY A 62 -14.19 -12.03 -18.30
C GLY A 62 -15.10 -11.82 -19.51
N LEU A 63 -16.02 -12.74 -19.81
CA LEU A 63 -16.99 -12.62 -20.89
C LEU A 63 -17.89 -11.40 -20.71
N ARG A 64 -18.42 -11.17 -19.52
CA ARG A 64 -19.19 -9.99 -19.21
C ARG A 64 -18.45 -8.70 -19.52
N TYR A 65 -17.16 -8.64 -19.14
CA TYR A 65 -16.34 -7.46 -19.43
C TYR A 65 -16.10 -7.29 -20.94
N VAL A 66 -15.77 -8.35 -21.67
CA VAL A 66 -15.53 -8.28 -23.12
C VAL A 66 -16.78 -7.82 -23.87
N LEU A 67 -17.94 -8.37 -23.51
CA LEU A 67 -19.20 -8.08 -24.21
C LEU A 67 -19.85 -6.74 -23.82
N SER A 68 -19.72 -6.32 -22.57
CA SER A 68 -20.47 -5.16 -22.05
C SER A 68 -19.61 -4.06 -21.41
N ARG A 69 -18.32 -4.31 -21.21
CA ARG A 69 -17.41 -3.43 -20.46
C ARG A 69 -17.89 -3.11 -19.03
N ARG A 70 -18.62 -4.04 -18.42
CA ARG A 70 -19.21 -3.93 -17.08
C ARG A 70 -18.78 -5.08 -16.19
N GLY A 71 -19.02 -4.91 -14.88
CA GLY A 71 -18.74 -5.91 -13.86
C GLY A 71 -17.40 -5.69 -13.14
N PRO A 72 -16.91 -6.67 -12.37
CA PRO A 72 -15.75 -6.49 -11.51
C PRO A 72 -14.48 -5.99 -12.21
N LEU A 73 -14.24 -6.42 -13.47
CA LEU A 73 -13.06 -5.97 -14.24
C LEU A 73 -13.16 -4.53 -14.77
N SER A 74 -14.30 -3.87 -14.65
CA SER A 74 -14.47 -2.46 -14.99
C SER A 74 -14.22 -1.52 -13.82
N LEU A 75 -13.94 -2.05 -12.63
CA LEU A 75 -13.72 -1.31 -11.40
C LEU A 75 -12.25 -1.38 -10.98
N SER A 76 -11.82 -0.37 -10.24
CA SER A 76 -10.55 -0.42 -9.53
C SER A 76 -10.57 -1.49 -8.44
N VAL A 77 -9.39 -1.93 -8.02
CA VAL A 77 -9.22 -2.82 -6.86
C VAL A 77 -9.82 -2.16 -5.60
N ASN A 78 -9.56 -0.88 -5.41
CA ASN A 78 -10.18 -0.08 -4.35
C ASN A 78 -11.46 0.58 -4.91
N GLN A 79 -12.61 0.16 -4.41
CA GLN A 79 -13.93 0.58 -4.92
C GLN A 79 -14.56 1.70 -4.12
N GLY A 80 -14.04 1.96 -2.95
CA GLY A 80 -14.48 3.04 -2.09
C GLY A 80 -13.37 3.47 -1.15
N GLY A 81 -13.54 4.64 -0.56
CA GLY A 81 -12.58 5.16 0.41
C GLY A 81 -12.79 6.63 0.68
N GLY A 82 -11.88 7.19 1.45
CA GLY A 82 -11.92 8.60 1.81
C GLY A 82 -10.73 9.01 2.67
N PHE A 83 -10.69 10.27 2.97
CA PHE A 83 -9.69 10.83 3.87
C PHE A 83 -10.36 11.26 5.17
N PHE A 84 -9.71 11.04 6.29
CA PHE A 84 -10.22 11.41 7.60
C PHE A 84 -9.10 11.83 8.55
N SER A 85 -9.46 12.51 9.63
CA SER A 85 -8.53 12.85 10.70
C SER A 85 -8.56 11.76 11.77
N SER A 86 -7.41 11.18 12.09
CA SER A 86 -7.28 10.15 13.13
C SER A 86 -7.59 10.69 14.53
N SER A 87 -7.40 12.01 14.71
CA SER A 87 -7.68 12.73 15.97
C SER A 87 -8.25 14.12 15.67
N PRO A 88 -9.09 14.68 16.56
CA PRO A 88 -9.57 16.07 16.45
C PRO A 88 -8.46 17.14 16.45
N ALA A 89 -7.26 16.79 16.88
CA ALA A 89 -6.10 17.69 16.85
C ALA A 89 -5.61 18.01 15.44
N HIS A 90 -5.92 17.16 14.45
CA HIS A 90 -5.51 17.39 13.06
C HIS A 90 -6.47 18.36 12.36
N THR A 91 -5.95 19.49 11.89
CA THR A 91 -6.71 20.50 11.14
C THR A 91 -7.10 20.08 9.73
N ARG A 92 -6.46 19.04 9.20
CA ARG A 92 -6.75 18.43 7.90
C ARG A 92 -6.60 16.91 7.97
N PRO A 93 -7.29 16.15 7.12
CA PRO A 93 -7.16 14.69 7.10
C PRO A 93 -5.71 14.24 6.98
N ASN A 94 -5.32 13.32 7.85
CA ASN A 94 -3.98 12.74 7.90
C ASN A 94 -3.97 11.25 7.54
N MET A 95 -5.14 10.62 7.42
CA MET A 95 -5.30 9.20 7.11
C MET A 95 -6.16 9.02 5.86
N GLN A 96 -5.81 8.01 5.08
CA GLN A 96 -6.60 7.50 3.97
C GLN A 96 -7.21 6.15 4.34
N LEU A 97 -8.51 6.01 4.10
CA LEU A 97 -9.25 4.76 4.15
C LEU A 97 -9.52 4.29 2.72
N TYR A 98 -9.38 3.01 2.46
CA TYR A 98 -9.80 2.39 1.20
C TYR A 98 -10.47 1.05 1.46
N MET A 99 -11.42 0.71 0.60
CA MET A 99 -12.24 -0.49 0.67
C MET A 99 -12.10 -1.31 -0.60
N GLN A 100 -11.89 -2.61 -0.42
CA GLN A 100 -11.90 -3.61 -1.48
C GLN A 100 -13.06 -4.58 -1.22
N ALA A 101 -13.96 -4.74 -2.20
CA ALA A 101 -15.11 -5.64 -2.07
C ALA A 101 -14.75 -7.13 -2.17
N PHE A 102 -13.49 -7.45 -2.04
CA PHE A 102 -12.93 -8.80 -1.94
C PHE A 102 -11.73 -8.80 -1.02
N SER A 103 -11.29 -9.96 -0.60
CA SER A 103 -10.06 -10.15 0.16
C SER A 103 -9.13 -11.14 -0.55
N THR A 104 -7.85 -11.01 -0.31
CA THR A 104 -6.82 -11.82 -0.98
C THR A 104 -5.89 -12.46 0.04
N LEU A 105 -5.35 -13.62 -0.34
CA LEU A 105 -4.28 -14.27 0.40
C LEU A 105 -3.09 -13.31 0.56
N ILE A 106 -2.58 -13.22 1.77
CA ILE A 106 -1.37 -12.46 2.07
C ILE A 106 -0.18 -13.29 1.57
N PRO A 107 0.63 -12.76 0.64
CA PRO A 107 1.83 -13.47 0.18
C PRO A 107 2.85 -13.58 1.32
N LYS A 108 3.66 -14.63 1.29
CA LYS A 108 4.81 -14.72 2.17
C LYS A 108 5.86 -13.67 1.81
N VAL A 109 6.72 -13.34 2.76
CA VAL A 109 7.83 -12.42 2.53
C VAL A 109 8.69 -12.91 1.36
N GLY A 110 8.90 -12.04 0.37
CA GLY A 110 9.65 -12.35 -0.85
C GLY A 110 8.83 -12.98 -1.98
N GLU A 111 7.57 -13.35 -1.75
CA GLU A 111 6.68 -13.79 -2.81
C GLU A 111 6.01 -12.62 -3.53
N ARG A 112 5.79 -12.79 -4.84
CA ARG A 112 5.06 -11.78 -5.63
C ARG A 112 3.59 -11.72 -5.18
N PRO A 113 3.03 -10.56 -4.87
CA PRO A 113 1.62 -10.43 -4.55
C PRO A 113 0.76 -10.95 -5.71
N LEU A 114 -0.01 -11.99 -5.46
CA LEU A 114 -1.04 -12.47 -6.38
C LEU A 114 -2.39 -12.05 -5.84
N LEU A 115 -3.24 -11.49 -6.70
CA LEU A 115 -4.63 -11.18 -6.35
C LEU A 115 -5.49 -12.46 -6.30
N THR A 116 -5.04 -13.43 -5.52
CA THR A 116 -5.77 -14.70 -5.30
C THR A 116 -6.79 -14.48 -4.19
N PRO A 117 -8.10 -14.62 -4.49
CA PRO A 117 -9.13 -14.47 -3.47
C PRO A 117 -8.95 -15.46 -2.31
N ASP A 118 -9.25 -15.01 -1.09
CA ASP A 118 -9.32 -15.87 0.07
C ASP A 118 -10.34 -17.02 -0.13
N PRO A 119 -10.19 -18.16 0.54
CA PRO A 119 -11.10 -19.30 0.42
C PRO A 119 -12.46 -19.11 1.09
N PHE A 120 -12.77 -17.92 1.56
CA PHE A 120 -14.01 -17.52 2.21
C PHE A 120 -14.56 -16.23 1.62
N SER A 121 -15.84 -15.94 1.87
CA SER A 121 -16.46 -14.66 1.55
C SER A 121 -15.83 -13.59 2.42
N GLY A 122 -15.24 -12.57 1.81
CA GLY A 122 -14.54 -11.54 2.54
C GLY A 122 -14.40 -10.23 1.79
N PHE A 123 -14.08 -9.18 2.52
CA PHE A 123 -13.71 -7.88 2.01
C PHE A 123 -12.55 -7.32 2.83
N SER A 124 -11.89 -6.29 2.33
CA SER A 124 -10.79 -5.65 3.03
C SER A 124 -11.03 -4.16 3.21
N LEU A 125 -10.65 -3.67 4.40
CA LEU A 125 -10.53 -2.25 4.68
C LEU A 125 -9.05 -1.94 4.95
N GLY A 126 -8.52 -0.97 4.23
CA GLY A 126 -7.14 -0.54 4.36
C GLY A 126 -7.03 0.89 4.88
N LEU A 127 -5.94 1.15 5.55
CA LEU A 127 -5.56 2.45 6.09
C LEU A 127 -4.12 2.77 5.69
N SER A 128 -3.83 4.02 5.43
CA SER A 128 -2.46 4.52 5.30
C SER A 128 -2.33 5.95 5.81
N ASN A 129 -1.15 6.29 6.36
CA ASN A 129 -0.82 7.68 6.65
C ASN A 129 -0.67 8.45 5.33
N CYS A 130 -1.27 9.63 5.24
CA CYS A 130 -1.14 10.49 4.06
C CYS A 130 0.22 11.19 3.98
N ARG A 131 0.82 11.48 5.10
CA ARG A 131 2.08 12.21 5.21
C ARG A 131 2.89 11.70 6.40
N PRO A 132 3.46 10.49 6.32
CA PRO A 132 4.29 9.97 7.42
C PRO A 132 5.47 10.91 7.70
N SER A 133 5.83 11.05 8.97
CA SER A 133 6.99 11.82 9.42
C SER A 133 8.29 11.00 9.34
N SER A 134 8.20 9.67 9.32
CA SER A 134 9.32 8.76 9.10
C SER A 134 10.02 9.02 7.78
N ARG A 135 11.35 8.91 7.77
CA ARG A 135 12.19 9.09 6.57
C ARG A 135 13.14 7.93 6.40
N GLY A 136 13.26 7.47 5.17
CA GLY A 136 14.18 6.43 4.77
C GLY A 136 15.23 6.91 3.79
N THR A 137 15.97 5.97 3.18
CA THR A 137 17.03 6.23 2.22
C THR A 137 16.99 5.27 1.04
N ILE A 138 17.50 5.73 -0.11
CA ILE A 138 17.77 4.92 -1.31
C ILE A 138 19.19 5.23 -1.75
N GLU A 139 20.07 4.23 -1.64
CA GLU A 139 21.49 4.39 -1.95
C GLU A 139 21.97 3.32 -2.94
N ILE A 140 22.79 3.72 -3.90
CA ILE A 140 23.46 2.76 -4.79
C ILE A 140 24.46 1.91 -3.99
N GLN A 141 24.60 0.66 -4.40
CA GLN A 141 25.56 -0.28 -3.82
C GLN A 141 26.67 -0.67 -4.82
N SER A 142 26.58 -0.17 -6.06
CA SER A 142 27.49 -0.45 -7.14
C SER A 142 27.36 0.63 -8.21
N ALA A 143 28.38 0.76 -9.06
CA ALA A 143 28.32 1.53 -10.29
C ALA A 143 27.54 0.81 -11.41
N ASP A 144 27.24 -0.49 -11.26
CA ASP A 144 26.43 -1.24 -12.20
C ASP A 144 24.96 -0.80 -12.13
N PRO A 145 24.38 -0.24 -13.21
CA PRO A 145 22.98 0.22 -13.25
C PRO A 145 21.95 -0.89 -13.10
N LEU A 146 22.34 -2.15 -13.28
CA LEU A 146 21.44 -3.31 -13.13
C LEU A 146 21.39 -3.82 -11.70
N GLN A 147 22.32 -3.41 -10.85
CA GLN A 147 22.27 -3.76 -9.44
C GLN A 147 21.24 -2.91 -8.69
N HIS A 148 20.32 -3.58 -7.99
CA HIS A 148 19.32 -2.88 -7.18
C HIS A 148 19.96 -2.02 -6.11
N PRO A 149 19.44 -0.80 -5.86
CA PRO A 149 19.91 0.03 -4.76
C PRO A 149 19.51 -0.59 -3.41
N ARG A 150 20.22 -0.18 -2.37
CA ARG A 150 19.81 -0.40 -0.98
C ARG A 150 18.67 0.55 -0.66
N ILE A 151 17.50 0.00 -0.34
CA ILE A 151 16.31 0.75 0.06
C ILE A 151 16.06 0.49 1.55
N VAL A 152 16.06 1.54 2.34
CA VAL A 152 15.69 1.50 3.75
C VAL A 152 14.46 2.38 3.91
N ALA A 153 13.29 1.77 3.97
CA ALA A 153 12.02 2.49 4.09
C ALA A 153 11.89 3.23 5.43
N ASN A 154 12.43 2.64 6.49
CA ASN A 154 12.43 3.18 7.86
C ASN A 154 11.02 3.57 8.35
N ALA A 155 10.00 2.78 7.94
CA ALA A 155 8.60 3.02 8.27
C ALA A 155 8.37 2.94 9.78
N TYR A 156 7.43 3.75 10.28
CA TYR A 156 7.08 3.82 11.71
C TYR A 156 8.28 4.08 12.64
N SER A 157 9.27 4.83 12.16
CA SER A 157 10.45 5.21 12.95
C SER A 157 10.18 6.37 13.91
N THR A 158 9.00 6.98 13.84
CA THR A 158 8.57 8.07 14.73
C THR A 158 7.35 7.66 15.54
N ASP A 159 7.27 8.14 16.78
CA ASP A 159 6.12 7.91 17.66
C ASP A 159 4.84 8.54 17.10
N GLU A 160 4.95 9.63 16.35
CA GLU A 160 3.85 10.29 15.67
C GLU A 160 3.16 9.35 14.67
N ASP A 161 3.91 8.72 13.76
CA ASP A 161 3.36 7.81 12.77
C ASP A 161 2.69 6.59 13.42
N ILE A 162 3.28 6.09 14.52
CA ILE A 162 2.73 4.98 15.30
C ILE A 162 1.40 5.40 15.96
N ALA A 163 1.37 6.55 16.62
CA ALA A 163 0.18 7.06 17.31
C ALA A 163 -0.98 7.30 16.32
N GLU A 164 -0.70 7.96 15.17
CA GLU A 164 -1.69 8.18 14.11
C GLU A 164 -2.29 6.86 13.61
N MET A 165 -1.45 5.86 13.35
CA MET A 165 -1.93 4.56 12.87
C MET A 165 -2.75 3.81 13.92
N LEU A 166 -2.36 3.84 15.19
CA LEU A 166 -3.13 3.23 16.28
C LEU A 166 -4.51 3.86 16.43
N ASP A 167 -4.62 5.18 16.32
CA ASP A 167 -5.90 5.87 16.36
C ASP A 167 -6.75 5.59 15.13
N ALA A 168 -6.13 5.54 13.95
CA ALA A 168 -6.81 5.17 12.72
C ALA A 168 -7.37 3.74 12.75
N VAL A 169 -6.63 2.78 13.33
CA VAL A 169 -7.11 1.40 13.54
C VAL A 169 -8.33 1.35 14.45
N LYS A 170 -8.35 2.14 15.52
CA LYS A 170 -9.54 2.25 16.38
C LYS A 170 -10.74 2.79 15.62
N PHE A 171 -10.53 3.79 14.75
CA PHE A 171 -11.57 4.35 13.89
C PHE A 171 -12.08 3.32 12.87
N LEU A 172 -11.20 2.57 12.22
CA LEU A 172 -11.57 1.51 11.28
C LEU A 172 -12.44 0.44 11.96
N ARG A 173 -12.08 0.02 13.17
CA ARG A 173 -12.89 -0.92 13.95
C ARG A 173 -14.29 -0.38 14.28
N LYS A 174 -14.40 0.94 14.54
CA LYS A 174 -15.71 1.58 14.73
C LYS A 174 -16.55 1.56 13.46
N ILE A 175 -15.93 1.75 12.28
CA ILE A 175 -16.63 1.63 10.99
C ILE A 175 -17.13 0.20 10.79
N ALA A 176 -16.28 -0.79 10.98
CA ALA A 176 -16.65 -2.20 10.80
C ALA A 176 -17.73 -2.66 11.79
N ALA A 177 -17.81 -2.05 12.97
CA ALA A 177 -18.86 -2.33 13.97
C ALA A 177 -20.20 -1.62 13.70
N GLN A 178 -20.29 -0.75 12.67
CA GLN A 178 -21.57 -0.13 12.31
C GLN A 178 -22.52 -1.16 11.72
N LYS A 179 -23.79 -1.04 12.08
CA LYS A 179 -24.84 -2.02 11.74
C LYS A 179 -24.82 -2.47 10.26
N PRO A 180 -24.66 -1.60 9.25
CA PRO A 180 -24.64 -2.03 7.85
C PRO A 180 -23.51 -3.02 7.50
N LEU A 181 -22.39 -2.98 8.22
CA LEU A 181 -21.26 -3.90 8.03
C LEU A 181 -21.29 -5.06 9.04
N ALA A 182 -21.73 -4.82 10.26
CA ALA A 182 -21.77 -5.84 11.32
C ALA A 182 -22.84 -6.92 11.05
N ASP A 183 -23.90 -6.59 10.33
CA ASP A 183 -25.02 -7.50 10.03
C ASP A 183 -24.66 -8.48 8.88
N VAL A 184 -23.69 -8.16 8.07
CA VAL A 184 -23.23 -8.95 6.90
C VAL A 184 -21.87 -9.58 7.13
#